data_0d3efc017ca81b14e104d4ce9575189f
#
_entry.id   0d3efc017ca81b14e104d4ce9575189f
#
_cell.length_a   1.000
_cell.length_b   1.000
_cell.length_c   1.000
_cell.angle_alpha   90.00
_cell.angle_beta   90.00
_cell.angle_gamma   90.00
#
_symmetry.space_group_name_H-M   'P 1'
#
loop_
_entity.id
_entity.type
_entity.pdbx_description
1 polymer ?
#
loop_
_entity_poly.entity_id
_entity_poly.type
_entity_poly.pdbx_seq_one_letter_code
_entity_poly.pdbx_strand_id
1 'polypeptide(L)'
;PSTATVRYTPVGDNEETVQLPYRAWDATQGTAGDKADSTAHGGSSAFSSNTDTLTIDVESENDAPQLIPGGPSESTDESTPLTFELTGWVNGGGGTTTITDIDDNAVIGGVAIVGTTGEGQWQYSLVGTNFLAIGTVFASSALLLPADGCLEYLPDELNAETATITYHAWDASSGVAGQKVSLALTGGNSPFSNGDDTGTIDVQPVNDAPLLQAGAPQDTTDEDTPITIPINLIVNNGQATTTISDVDDNDVVGGIAVTSVVGEGQWSFSLDSQNFIAINSAAEDDALLLPSNAVLKYTPNGLYAETAEVSYFAWDQSTGIAGARDDASLRGNETSFSLDEDTLTIDVSDVNDPPYL
;
A
#
# COMPACT_ATOMS: atom_id res chain seq x y z
N PRO A 1 29.58 -42.94 49.14
CA PRO A 1 30.05 -42.29 50.36
C PRO A 1 29.25 -41.02 50.64
N SER A 2 29.14 -40.61 51.89
CA SER A 2 28.36 -39.42 52.30
C SER A 2 28.85 -38.09 51.70
N THR A 3 30.01 -38.13 51.05
CA THR A 3 30.65 -36.99 50.40
C THR A 3 30.50 -37.01 48.84
N ALA A 4 29.80 -38.01 48.28
CA ALA A 4 29.59 -38.09 46.86
C ALA A 4 28.51 -37.05 46.42
N THR A 5 28.73 -36.43 45.26
CA THR A 5 27.83 -35.50 44.63
C THR A 5 27.22 -36.16 43.38
N VAL A 6 25.93 -35.97 43.19
CA VAL A 6 25.25 -36.31 41.94
C VAL A 6 24.98 -35.02 41.21
N ARG A 7 25.23 -35.00 39.91
CA ARG A 7 24.88 -33.89 39.01
C ARG A 7 23.97 -34.38 37.91
N TYR A 8 22.90 -33.72 37.72
CA TYR A 8 22.05 -33.81 36.53
C TYR A 8 22.36 -32.65 35.61
N THR A 9 22.40 -32.86 34.33
CA THR A 9 22.52 -31.84 33.31
C THR A 9 21.34 -32.00 32.37
N PRO A 10 20.40 -31.06 32.33
CA PRO A 10 19.26 -31.08 31.38
C PRO A 10 19.78 -31.11 29.95
N VAL A 11 18.99 -31.72 29.03
CA VAL A 11 19.35 -31.89 27.62
C VAL A 11 18.26 -31.28 26.72
N GLY A 12 17.22 -30.70 27.26
CA GLY A 12 16.12 -30.09 26.54
C GLY A 12 15.95 -28.64 26.98
N ASP A 13 15.14 -27.95 26.20
CA ASP A 13 14.76 -26.57 26.42
C ASP A 13 13.42 -26.46 27.17
N ASN A 14 12.83 -27.61 27.55
CA ASN A 14 11.52 -27.74 28.19
C ASN A 14 11.61 -28.23 29.62
N GLU A 15 10.52 -28.01 30.38
CA GLU A 15 10.40 -28.55 31.73
C GLU A 15 10.46 -30.08 31.76
N GLU A 16 11.10 -30.63 32.76
CA GLU A 16 11.09 -32.06 32.99
C GLU A 16 11.18 -32.41 34.47
N THR A 17 10.62 -33.54 34.84
CA THR A 17 10.81 -34.14 36.18
C THR A 17 11.66 -35.37 36.07
N VAL A 18 12.89 -35.31 36.65
CA VAL A 18 13.83 -36.42 36.64
C VAL A 18 13.79 -37.15 37.98
N GLN A 19 13.69 -38.45 37.92
CA GLN A 19 13.68 -39.30 39.11
C GLN A 19 14.93 -40.21 39.16
N LEU A 20 15.66 -40.14 40.28
CA LEU A 20 16.76 -41.01 40.57
C LEU A 20 16.41 -41.91 41.77
N PRO A 21 15.89 -43.14 41.54
CA PRO A 21 15.67 -44.09 42.62
C PRO A 21 17.00 -44.62 43.13
N TYR A 22 17.12 -44.73 44.44
CA TYR A 22 18.32 -45.25 45.11
C TYR A 22 18.02 -46.14 46.30
N ARG A 23 19.02 -46.94 46.69
CA ARG A 23 19.05 -47.69 47.95
C ARG A 23 20.18 -47.23 48.85
N ALA A 24 19.96 -47.28 50.15
CA ALA A 24 21.06 -47.10 51.08
C ALA A 24 22.07 -48.23 50.94
N TRP A 25 23.37 -47.90 51.02
CA TRP A 25 24.52 -48.85 50.96
C TRP A 25 25.39 -48.66 52.16
N ASP A 26 25.66 -49.77 52.89
CA ASP A 26 26.43 -49.78 54.12
C ASP A 26 27.93 -49.94 53.90
N ALA A 27 28.40 -50.08 52.69
CA ALA A 27 29.74 -50.25 52.25
C ALA A 27 30.41 -51.58 52.71
N THR A 28 29.62 -52.56 53.11
CA THR A 28 30.17 -53.91 53.49
C THR A 28 30.56 -54.76 52.29
N GLN A 29 29.98 -54.46 51.10
CA GLN A 29 30.32 -55.04 49.79
C GLN A 29 30.40 -53.97 48.73
N GLY A 30 31.28 -54.14 47.72
CA GLY A 30 31.46 -53.20 46.59
C GLY A 30 32.50 -52.12 46.94
N THR A 31 32.80 -51.31 45.90
CA THR A 31 33.74 -50.20 46.00
C THR A 31 33.00 -48.90 45.60
N ALA A 32 33.26 -47.82 46.36
CA ALA A 32 32.66 -46.51 46.03
C ALA A 32 33.10 -46.05 44.65
N GLY A 33 32.10 -45.65 43.79
CA GLY A 33 32.33 -45.27 42.41
C GLY A 33 32.15 -46.37 41.38
N ASP A 34 32.13 -47.64 41.81
CA ASP A 34 31.87 -48.77 40.91
C ASP A 34 30.38 -49.12 40.85
N LYS A 35 30.01 -49.85 39.79
CA LYS A 35 28.66 -50.45 39.67
C LYS A 35 28.60 -51.74 40.50
N ALA A 36 27.53 -51.94 41.24
CA ALA A 36 27.26 -53.16 42.01
C ALA A 36 25.85 -53.68 41.72
N ASP A 37 25.68 -55.01 41.85
CA ASP A 37 24.37 -55.61 41.74
C ASP A 37 23.57 -55.38 43.03
N SER A 38 22.50 -54.64 42.96
CA SER A 38 21.57 -54.32 44.05
C SER A 38 20.28 -55.12 44.02
N THR A 39 20.20 -56.20 43.20
CA THR A 39 19.02 -57.09 43.14
C THR A 39 18.82 -57.88 44.43
N ALA A 40 19.90 -58.26 45.10
CA ALA A 40 19.86 -58.77 46.45
C ALA A 40 19.88 -57.60 47.44
N HIS A 41 18.82 -57.39 48.19
CA HIS A 41 18.64 -56.30 49.11
C HIS A 41 17.93 -56.70 50.39
N GLY A 42 18.11 -55.96 51.47
CA GLY A 42 17.59 -56.32 52.80
C GLY A 42 18.33 -57.51 53.46
N GLY A 43 17.87 -57.89 54.61
CA GLY A 43 18.51 -59.01 55.40
C GLY A 43 19.96 -58.74 55.67
N SER A 44 20.87 -59.61 55.19
CA SER A 44 22.32 -59.51 55.36
C SER A 44 23.03 -58.92 54.13
N SER A 45 22.29 -58.34 53.17
CA SER A 45 22.88 -57.69 52.00
C SER A 45 23.41 -56.28 52.33
N ALA A 46 24.32 -55.79 51.53
CA ALA A 46 24.88 -54.42 51.68
C ALA A 46 23.88 -53.29 51.32
N PHE A 47 22.69 -53.66 50.78
CA PHE A 47 21.68 -52.70 50.28
C PHE A 47 20.38 -52.71 51.08
N SER A 48 19.78 -51.55 51.32
CA SER A 48 18.53 -51.42 52.04
C SER A 48 17.37 -52.17 51.33
N SER A 49 16.40 -52.71 52.11
CA SER A 49 15.22 -53.33 51.61
C SER A 49 14.32 -52.35 50.84
N ASN A 50 14.27 -51.10 51.29
CA ASN A 50 13.47 -50.05 50.68
C ASN A 50 14.29 -49.24 49.69
N THR A 51 13.62 -48.63 48.72
CA THR A 51 14.14 -47.61 47.83
C THR A 51 13.61 -46.27 48.25
N ASP A 52 14.39 -45.23 47.97
CA ASP A 52 13.94 -43.85 48.00
C ASP A 52 14.22 -43.19 46.63
N THR A 53 13.63 -42.06 46.35
CA THR A 53 13.74 -41.40 45.05
C THR A 53 14.09 -39.94 45.25
N LEU A 54 15.20 -39.49 44.65
CA LEU A 54 15.49 -38.09 44.47
C LEU A 54 14.72 -37.62 43.23
N THR A 55 13.88 -36.62 43.42
CA THR A 55 13.21 -35.93 42.34
C THR A 55 13.89 -34.61 42.08
N ILE A 56 14.15 -34.29 40.81
CA ILE A 56 14.69 -33.02 40.34
C ILE A 56 13.66 -32.48 39.35
N ASP A 57 13.09 -31.36 39.69
CA ASP A 57 12.20 -30.61 38.78
C ASP A 57 13.03 -29.56 38.05
N VAL A 58 13.06 -29.61 36.73
CA VAL A 58 13.69 -28.64 35.85
C VAL A 58 12.56 -27.71 35.36
N GLU A 59 12.69 -26.44 35.68
CA GLU A 59 11.72 -25.43 35.24
C GLU A 59 12.08 -25.00 33.83
N SER A 60 11.05 -24.77 32.98
CA SER A 60 11.20 -24.17 31.64
C SER A 60 11.46 -22.68 31.78
N GLU A 61 12.40 -22.16 31.00
CA GLU A 61 12.53 -20.75 30.72
C GLU A 61 11.99 -20.48 29.31
N ASN A 62 11.45 -19.27 29.03
CA ASN A 62 10.99 -18.90 27.72
C ASN A 62 12.16 -18.87 26.74
N ASP A 63 11.98 -19.49 25.58
CA ASP A 63 12.82 -19.32 24.40
C ASP A 63 12.13 -18.40 23.39
N ALA A 64 12.89 -17.56 22.69
CA ALA A 64 12.31 -16.64 21.71
C ALA A 64 11.87 -17.38 20.45
N PRO A 65 10.73 -16.99 19.85
CA PRO A 65 10.26 -17.60 18.62
C PRO A 65 11.27 -17.40 17.48
N GLN A 66 11.36 -18.38 16.60
CA GLN A 66 12.14 -18.30 15.36
C GLN A 66 11.27 -17.81 14.23
N LEU A 67 11.76 -16.77 13.53
CA LEU A 67 11.13 -16.23 12.33
C LEU A 67 12.02 -16.50 11.12
N ILE A 68 11.44 -17.14 10.11
CA ILE A 68 12.06 -17.32 8.79
C ILE A 68 11.29 -16.42 7.82
N PRO A 69 11.95 -15.38 7.27
CA PRO A 69 11.30 -14.44 6.36
C PRO A 69 10.75 -15.12 5.11
N GLY A 70 9.54 -14.75 4.72
CA GLY A 70 8.86 -15.20 3.50
C GLY A 70 8.62 -14.06 2.52
N GLY A 71 8.67 -12.81 2.97
CA GLY A 71 8.38 -11.62 2.17
C GLY A 71 6.94 -11.62 1.62
N PRO A 72 5.90 -11.74 2.49
CA PRO A 72 4.53 -11.79 2.03
C PRO A 72 4.16 -10.50 1.28
N SER A 73 3.33 -10.64 0.23
CA SER A 73 2.90 -9.51 -0.57
C SER A 73 1.44 -9.64 -0.99
N GLU A 74 0.77 -8.51 -1.05
CA GLU A 74 -0.59 -8.34 -1.57
C GLU A 74 -0.60 -7.19 -2.56
N SER A 75 -1.70 -7.00 -3.28
CA SER A 75 -1.89 -5.87 -4.17
C SER A 75 -3.32 -5.32 -4.06
N THR A 76 -3.46 -4.02 -4.32
CA THR A 76 -4.75 -3.34 -4.41
C THR A 76 -4.63 -2.18 -5.39
N ASP A 77 -5.75 -1.56 -5.75
CA ASP A 77 -5.76 -0.31 -6.48
C ASP A 77 -5.71 0.87 -5.50
N GLU A 78 -5.20 2.02 -5.90
CA GLU A 78 -5.08 3.19 -5.03
C GLU A 78 -6.42 3.71 -4.50
N SER A 79 -7.52 3.45 -5.20
CA SER A 79 -8.88 3.82 -4.76
C SER A 79 -9.57 2.73 -3.92
N THR A 80 -8.91 1.59 -3.65
CA THR A 80 -9.52 0.43 -2.98
C THR A 80 -8.80 0.06 -1.68
N PRO A 81 -9.44 0.23 -0.51
CA PRO A 81 -8.91 -0.28 0.75
C PRO A 81 -8.67 -1.79 0.72
N LEU A 82 -7.54 -2.23 1.26
CA LEU A 82 -7.18 -3.64 1.36
C LEU A 82 -7.20 -4.12 2.80
N THR A 83 -8.07 -5.07 3.11
CA THR A 83 -8.16 -5.74 4.43
C THR A 83 -7.77 -7.21 4.31
N PHE A 84 -6.92 -7.70 5.21
CA PHE A 84 -6.51 -9.10 5.24
C PHE A 84 -6.21 -9.58 6.67
N GLU A 85 -6.34 -10.89 6.88
CA GLU A 85 -5.96 -11.52 8.16
C GLU A 85 -4.45 -11.79 8.19
N LEU A 86 -3.81 -11.57 9.34
CA LEU A 86 -2.38 -11.83 9.53
C LEU A 86 -2.01 -13.31 9.26
N THR A 87 -2.93 -14.25 9.49
CA THR A 87 -2.77 -15.67 9.16
C THR A 87 -2.50 -15.94 7.68
N GLY A 88 -2.87 -15.02 6.78
CA GLY A 88 -2.52 -15.09 5.35
C GLY A 88 -1.04 -14.82 5.09
N TRP A 89 -0.38 -14.09 5.97
CA TRP A 89 1.03 -13.71 5.86
C TRP A 89 1.95 -14.58 6.70
N VAL A 90 1.44 -15.12 7.83
CA VAL A 90 2.21 -15.89 8.80
C VAL A 90 1.74 -17.35 8.80
N ASN A 91 2.66 -18.28 8.58
CA ASN A 91 2.41 -19.74 8.58
C ASN A 91 1.34 -20.23 7.59
N GLY A 92 0.99 -19.43 6.58
CA GLY A 92 -0.06 -19.73 5.58
C GLY A 92 0.40 -20.59 4.40
N GLY A 93 1.71 -20.83 4.23
CA GLY A 93 2.27 -21.63 3.12
C GLY A 93 3.32 -20.88 2.30
N GLY A 94 3.50 -21.24 1.03
CA GLY A 94 4.55 -20.64 0.18
C GLY A 94 4.43 -19.12 0.06
N GLY A 95 5.55 -18.41 0.24
CA GLY A 95 5.59 -16.95 0.22
C GLY A 95 5.15 -16.27 1.52
N THR A 96 4.89 -17.03 2.59
CA THR A 96 4.55 -16.49 3.90
C THR A 96 5.72 -16.59 4.87
N THR A 97 5.73 -15.73 5.89
CA THR A 97 6.65 -15.83 7.01
C THR A 97 6.40 -17.12 7.79
N THR A 98 7.44 -17.87 8.10
CA THR A 98 7.32 -19.04 8.97
C THR A 98 7.76 -18.65 10.38
N ILE A 99 6.88 -18.87 11.37
CA ILE A 99 7.17 -18.68 12.79
C ILE A 99 7.04 -20.03 13.50
N THR A 100 8.08 -20.40 14.26
CA THR A 100 8.10 -21.60 15.10
C THR A 100 8.61 -21.25 16.49
N ASP A 101 8.26 -22.05 17.46
CA ASP A 101 8.73 -21.93 18.82
C ASP A 101 9.14 -23.31 19.35
N ILE A 102 10.15 -23.37 20.22
CA ILE A 102 10.70 -24.61 20.76
C ILE A 102 10.07 -24.97 22.12
N ASP A 103 9.45 -24.00 22.78
CA ASP A 103 8.84 -24.21 24.09
C ASP A 103 7.68 -25.18 24.00
N ASP A 104 7.55 -26.09 24.97
CA ASP A 104 6.41 -26.99 25.10
C ASP A 104 5.11 -26.18 25.29
N ASN A 105 4.10 -26.47 24.43
CA ASN A 105 2.85 -25.74 24.37
C ASN A 105 2.97 -24.26 23.97
N ALA A 106 4.07 -23.87 23.34
CA ALA A 106 4.22 -22.52 22.80
C ALA A 106 3.02 -22.16 21.91
N VAL A 107 2.49 -20.97 22.15
CA VAL A 107 1.46 -20.36 21.31
C VAL A 107 2.17 -19.28 20.51
N ILE A 108 2.14 -19.41 19.18
CA ILE A 108 2.55 -18.27 18.35
C ILE A 108 1.55 -17.15 18.61
N GLY A 109 1.97 -16.13 19.37
CA GLY A 109 1.12 -15.04 19.82
C GLY A 109 0.74 -14.09 18.70
N GLY A 110 1.60 -14.01 17.68
CA GLY A 110 1.41 -13.11 16.56
C GLY A 110 2.69 -12.41 16.15
N VAL A 111 2.61 -11.10 15.92
CA VAL A 111 3.73 -10.27 15.50
C VAL A 111 3.85 -8.99 16.33
N ALA A 112 5.07 -8.45 16.39
CA ALA A 112 5.40 -7.13 16.94
C ALA A 112 5.76 -6.21 15.76
N ILE A 113 4.90 -5.28 15.40
CA ILE A 113 5.09 -4.37 14.26
C ILE A 113 6.02 -3.23 14.68
N VAL A 114 7.14 -3.07 13.97
CA VAL A 114 8.21 -2.12 14.28
C VAL A 114 8.39 -1.02 13.23
N GLY A 115 7.74 -1.11 12.08
CA GLY A 115 7.84 -0.12 11.02
C GLY A 115 6.69 -0.21 10.03
N THR A 116 6.31 0.94 9.48
CA THR A 116 5.36 1.05 8.36
C THR A 116 5.84 2.12 7.40
N THR A 117 5.62 1.91 6.11
CA THR A 117 5.81 2.91 5.04
C THR A 117 4.55 2.97 4.17
N GLY A 118 4.50 3.94 3.26
CA GLY A 118 3.40 4.23 2.36
C GLY A 118 2.85 5.62 2.61
N GLU A 119 2.23 6.22 1.58
CA GLU A 119 1.58 7.53 1.66
C GLU A 119 0.17 7.41 2.28
N GLY A 120 -0.45 6.22 2.14
CA GLY A 120 -1.73 5.88 2.76
C GLY A 120 -1.65 5.60 4.25
N GLN A 121 -2.67 4.95 4.81
CA GLN A 121 -2.79 4.71 6.26
C GLN A 121 -2.87 3.22 6.59
N TRP A 122 -1.94 2.73 7.43
CA TRP A 122 -2.03 1.41 8.04
C TRP A 122 -2.94 1.41 9.26
N GLN A 123 -3.85 0.45 9.29
CA GLN A 123 -4.78 0.18 10.39
C GLN A 123 -4.72 -1.28 10.82
N TYR A 124 -5.18 -1.56 12.04
CA TYR A 124 -5.27 -2.91 12.60
C TYR A 124 -6.58 -3.13 13.35
N SER A 125 -6.99 -4.37 13.43
CA SER A 125 -8.09 -4.83 14.30
C SER A 125 -7.70 -6.13 14.97
N LEU A 126 -8.06 -6.28 16.25
CA LEU A 126 -7.82 -7.51 17.01
C LEU A 126 -8.84 -8.62 16.70
N VAL A 127 -9.96 -8.27 16.07
CA VAL A 127 -11.11 -9.18 15.86
C VAL A 127 -11.76 -9.01 14.47
N GLY A 128 -11.10 -8.35 13.52
CA GLY A 128 -11.60 -8.11 12.16
C GLY A 128 -12.72 -7.07 12.04
N THR A 129 -13.01 -6.35 13.12
CA THR A 129 -13.98 -5.24 13.16
C THR A 129 -13.40 -4.09 13.97
N ASN A 130 -13.82 -2.85 13.71
CA ASN A 130 -13.30 -1.66 14.39
C ASN A 130 -11.79 -1.49 14.22
N PHE A 131 -11.38 -1.06 13.06
CA PHE A 131 -9.99 -0.78 12.74
C PHE A 131 -9.49 0.49 13.43
N LEU A 132 -8.26 0.45 13.90
CA LEU A 132 -7.55 1.55 14.58
C LEU A 132 -6.24 1.82 13.82
N ALA A 133 -5.89 3.09 13.69
CA ALA A 133 -4.62 3.47 13.07
C ALA A 133 -3.42 2.87 13.84
N ILE A 134 -2.47 2.26 13.15
CA ILE A 134 -1.22 1.76 13.75
C ILE A 134 -0.43 2.95 14.32
N GLY A 135 -0.43 4.08 13.61
CA GLY A 135 0.34 5.26 13.96
C GLY A 135 1.85 4.96 13.95
N THR A 136 2.64 5.83 14.54
CA THR A 136 4.10 5.66 14.55
C THR A 136 4.53 4.45 15.39
N VAL A 137 5.31 3.56 14.78
CA VAL A 137 5.90 2.36 15.40
C VAL A 137 7.40 2.29 15.10
N PHE A 138 8.16 1.74 16.03
CA PHE A 138 9.60 1.49 15.92
C PHE A 138 10.01 0.49 17.03
N ALA A 139 11.19 -0.04 17.01
CA ALA A 139 11.64 -1.10 17.94
C ALA A 139 11.42 -0.76 19.43
N SER A 140 11.47 0.51 19.85
CA SER A 140 11.16 0.91 21.23
C SER A 140 9.68 1.21 21.48
N SER A 141 8.82 1.03 20.49
CA SER A 141 7.36 1.24 20.55
C SER A 141 6.65 0.39 19.49
N ALA A 142 6.84 -0.92 19.55
CA ALA A 142 6.26 -1.88 18.60
C ALA A 142 4.84 -2.25 18.99
N LEU A 143 3.94 -2.30 18.02
CA LEU A 143 2.55 -2.71 18.23
C LEU A 143 2.44 -4.24 18.21
N LEU A 144 1.87 -4.82 19.26
CA LEU A 144 1.57 -6.26 19.31
C LEU A 144 0.24 -6.56 18.63
N LEU A 145 0.28 -7.40 17.59
CA LEU A 145 -0.90 -7.88 16.88
C LEU A 145 -0.98 -9.40 17.02
N PRO A 146 -2.12 -9.97 17.45
CA PRO A 146 -2.27 -11.41 17.61
C PRO A 146 -2.29 -12.11 16.25
N ALA A 147 -2.04 -13.43 16.23
CA ALA A 147 -1.96 -14.22 15.00
C ALA A 147 -3.26 -14.19 14.18
N ASP A 148 -4.42 -14.07 14.82
CA ASP A 148 -5.75 -13.93 14.23
C ASP A 148 -6.19 -12.46 14.05
N GLY A 149 -5.29 -11.51 14.25
CA GLY A 149 -5.55 -10.10 14.01
C GLY A 149 -5.63 -9.76 12.52
N CYS A 150 -6.27 -8.65 12.21
CA CYS A 150 -6.42 -8.15 10.85
C CYS A 150 -5.62 -6.87 10.65
N LEU A 151 -5.09 -6.72 9.44
CA LEU A 151 -4.48 -5.50 8.94
C LEU A 151 -5.36 -4.90 7.84
N GLU A 152 -5.34 -3.58 7.74
CA GLU A 152 -5.96 -2.83 6.67
C GLU A 152 -4.99 -1.76 6.19
N TYR A 153 -4.86 -1.64 4.88
CA TYR A 153 -4.20 -0.51 4.25
C TYR A 153 -5.23 0.32 3.49
N LEU A 154 -5.25 1.61 3.79
CA LEU A 154 -6.06 2.61 3.10
C LEU A 154 -5.10 3.43 2.24
N PRO A 155 -5.03 3.22 0.92
CA PRO A 155 -4.25 4.06 0.03
C PRO A 155 -4.70 5.53 0.10
N ASP A 156 -3.90 6.46 -0.38
CA ASP A 156 -4.21 7.90 -0.36
C ASP A 156 -5.05 8.38 -1.55
N GLU A 157 -5.41 7.46 -2.46
CA GLU A 157 -6.22 7.71 -3.67
C GLU A 157 -5.57 8.66 -4.69
N LEU A 158 -4.22 8.73 -4.71
CA LEU A 158 -3.53 9.70 -5.57
C LEU A 158 -2.58 9.04 -6.57
N ASN A 159 -1.84 8.03 -6.18
CA ASN A 159 -0.80 7.44 -7.04
C ASN A 159 -0.45 6.01 -6.64
N ALA A 160 0.12 5.28 -7.60
CA ALA A 160 0.75 3.99 -7.35
C ALA A 160 1.87 4.10 -6.32
N GLU A 161 1.92 3.18 -5.38
CA GLU A 161 2.98 3.14 -4.38
C GLU A 161 3.32 1.71 -3.93
N THR A 162 4.40 1.58 -3.17
CA THR A 162 4.71 0.36 -2.45
C THR A 162 4.68 0.64 -0.95
N ALA A 163 3.65 0.17 -0.27
CA ALA A 163 3.52 0.27 1.17
C ALA A 163 4.12 -0.97 1.86
N THR A 164 4.82 -0.78 2.98
CA THR A 164 5.44 -1.90 3.70
C THR A 164 5.12 -1.88 5.19
N ILE A 165 5.17 -3.06 5.80
CA ILE A 165 5.08 -3.27 7.23
C ILE A 165 6.18 -4.23 7.69
N THR A 166 6.99 -3.81 8.66
CA THR A 166 8.10 -4.63 9.20
C THR A 166 7.74 -5.13 10.60
N TYR A 167 7.99 -6.40 10.87
CA TYR A 167 7.59 -7.04 12.12
C TYR A 167 8.55 -8.15 12.56
N HIS A 168 8.59 -8.38 13.88
CA HIS A 168 9.17 -9.57 14.53
C HIS A 168 8.07 -10.55 14.90
N ALA A 169 8.42 -11.83 15.08
CA ALA A 169 7.51 -12.79 15.70
C ALA A 169 7.35 -12.47 17.20
N TRP A 170 6.17 -12.77 17.73
CA TRP A 170 5.81 -12.64 19.14
C TRP A 170 5.15 -13.92 19.64
N ASP A 171 5.65 -14.50 20.75
CA ASP A 171 5.19 -15.76 21.35
C ASP A 171 4.05 -15.58 22.37
N ALA A 172 3.72 -14.35 22.72
CA ALA A 172 2.75 -13.99 23.76
C ALA A 172 3.14 -14.38 25.21
N SER A 173 4.38 -14.83 25.47
CA SER A 173 4.85 -15.08 26.82
C SER A 173 4.82 -13.82 27.69
N SER A 174 4.93 -12.66 27.09
CA SER A 174 4.69 -11.37 27.73
C SER A 174 4.14 -10.32 26.75
N GLY A 175 3.51 -9.26 27.28
CA GLY A 175 2.83 -8.23 26.49
C GLY A 175 1.34 -8.50 26.36
N VAL A 176 0.62 -7.57 25.75
CA VAL A 176 -0.83 -7.65 25.51
C VAL A 176 -1.13 -7.17 24.09
N ALA A 177 -1.89 -7.94 23.34
CA ALA A 177 -2.32 -7.57 21.99
C ALA A 177 -2.99 -6.17 21.97
N GLY A 178 -2.67 -5.37 20.95
CA GLY A 178 -3.13 -3.99 20.79
C GLY A 178 -2.33 -2.96 21.58
N GLN A 179 -1.38 -3.39 22.43
CA GLN A 179 -0.52 -2.47 23.18
C GLN A 179 0.82 -2.27 22.46
N LYS A 180 1.43 -1.09 22.67
CA LYS A 180 2.79 -0.82 22.21
C LYS A 180 3.79 -1.12 23.30
N VAL A 181 4.85 -1.88 22.94
CA VAL A 181 5.91 -2.32 23.83
C VAL A 181 7.29 -2.00 23.24
N SER A 182 8.32 -2.10 24.08
CA SER A 182 9.72 -1.96 23.62
C SER A 182 10.34 -3.33 23.35
N LEU A 183 10.90 -3.52 22.15
CA LEU A 183 11.76 -4.64 21.78
C LEU A 183 13.22 -4.35 22.16
N ALA A 184 13.46 -3.98 23.43
CA ALA A 184 14.83 -3.70 23.92
C ALA A 184 15.74 -4.94 23.87
N LEU A 185 15.14 -6.13 23.91
CA LEU A 185 15.78 -7.43 23.76
C LEU A 185 14.97 -8.25 22.75
N THR A 186 15.69 -8.93 21.85
CA THR A 186 15.15 -9.89 20.87
C THR A 186 16.00 -11.16 20.92
N GLY A 187 15.41 -12.33 20.65
CA GLY A 187 16.10 -13.60 20.79
C GLY A 187 16.38 -14.00 22.24
N GLY A 188 17.05 -15.11 22.46
CA GLY A 188 17.30 -15.70 23.79
C GLY A 188 15.97 -15.98 24.49
N ASN A 189 15.82 -15.49 25.72
CA ASN A 189 14.62 -15.70 26.55
C ASN A 189 13.57 -14.56 26.36
N SER A 190 13.68 -13.71 25.31
CA SER A 190 12.73 -12.65 25.08
C SER A 190 11.47 -13.17 24.34
N PRO A 191 10.32 -12.51 24.46
CA PRO A 191 9.10 -12.90 23.74
C PRO A 191 9.15 -12.58 22.23
N PHE A 192 10.28 -12.09 21.70
CA PHE A 192 10.39 -11.62 20.33
C PHE A 192 11.52 -12.32 19.56
N SER A 193 11.27 -12.67 18.31
CA SER A 193 12.29 -13.23 17.41
C SER A 193 13.47 -12.28 17.24
N ASN A 194 14.66 -12.85 17.05
CA ASN A 194 15.84 -12.06 16.69
C ASN A 194 15.77 -11.52 15.25
N GLY A 195 15.19 -12.29 14.34
CA GLY A 195 14.94 -11.87 12.96
C GLY A 195 13.60 -11.15 12.81
N ASP A 196 13.49 -10.38 11.74
CA ASP A 196 12.29 -9.69 11.28
C ASP A 196 11.93 -10.08 9.85
N ASP A 197 10.74 -9.73 9.42
CA ASP A 197 10.29 -9.83 8.03
C ASP A 197 9.55 -8.56 7.63
N THR A 198 9.40 -8.36 6.32
CA THR A 198 8.68 -7.23 5.75
C THR A 198 7.63 -7.74 4.78
N GLY A 199 6.38 -7.42 5.08
CA GLY A 199 5.28 -7.58 4.15
C GLY A 199 5.09 -6.33 3.29
N THR A 200 4.59 -6.53 2.08
CA THR A 200 4.48 -5.48 1.05
C THR A 200 3.06 -5.43 0.51
N ILE A 201 2.54 -4.21 0.31
CA ILE A 201 1.36 -3.94 -0.51
C ILE A 201 1.83 -3.20 -1.76
N ASP A 202 1.52 -3.74 -2.92
CA ASP A 202 1.74 -3.13 -4.22
C ASP A 202 0.44 -2.42 -4.66
N VAL A 203 0.42 -1.09 -4.54
CA VAL A 203 -0.74 -0.27 -4.89
C VAL A 203 -0.64 0.09 -6.37
N GLN A 204 -1.65 -0.30 -7.13
CA GLN A 204 -1.72 -0.07 -8.57
C GLN A 204 -2.37 1.28 -8.88
N PRO A 205 -1.90 2.01 -9.89
CA PRO A 205 -2.49 3.27 -10.29
C PRO A 205 -3.87 3.04 -10.93
N VAL A 206 -4.77 3.97 -10.69
CA VAL A 206 -6.06 4.12 -11.36
C VAL A 206 -6.09 5.53 -11.92
N ASN A 207 -6.63 5.74 -13.11
CA ASN A 207 -6.71 7.08 -13.68
C ASN A 207 -7.62 7.98 -12.85
N ASP A 208 -7.15 9.14 -12.46
CA ASP A 208 -7.95 10.25 -11.96
C ASP A 208 -8.27 11.24 -13.08
N ALA A 209 -9.46 11.83 -13.05
CA ALA A 209 -9.83 12.81 -14.06
C ALA A 209 -9.10 14.15 -13.84
N PRO A 210 -8.66 14.82 -14.91
CA PRO A 210 -7.98 16.08 -14.81
C PRO A 210 -8.86 17.17 -14.16
N LEU A 211 -8.25 18.03 -13.37
CA LEU A 211 -8.90 19.19 -12.76
C LEU A 211 -8.78 20.39 -13.70
N LEU A 212 -9.92 20.93 -14.17
CA LEU A 212 -9.98 22.15 -14.96
C LEU A 212 -10.43 23.32 -14.08
N GLN A 213 -9.65 24.39 -14.08
CA GLN A 213 -10.05 25.68 -13.54
C GLN A 213 -10.25 26.66 -14.72
N ALA A 214 -11.49 27.10 -14.94
CA ALA A 214 -11.84 27.98 -16.03
C ALA A 214 -11.13 29.34 -15.93
N GLY A 215 -10.54 29.76 -17.04
CA GLY A 215 -9.86 31.05 -17.20
C GLY A 215 -10.60 31.99 -18.16
N ALA A 216 -11.59 31.49 -18.89
CA ALA A 216 -12.33 32.20 -19.93
C ALA A 216 -11.39 32.90 -20.94
N PRO A 217 -10.56 32.14 -21.68
CA PRO A 217 -9.60 32.70 -22.62
C PRO A 217 -10.33 33.45 -23.76
N GLN A 218 -9.77 34.59 -24.17
CA GLN A 218 -10.34 35.45 -25.18
C GLN A 218 -9.28 35.88 -26.19
N ASP A 219 -9.69 36.05 -27.46
CA ASP A 219 -8.87 36.64 -28.51
C ASP A 219 -9.74 37.45 -29.46
N THR A 220 -9.15 38.21 -30.36
CA THR A 220 -9.87 39.13 -31.27
C THR A 220 -9.36 39.01 -32.70
N THR A 221 -10.26 39.17 -33.69
CA THR A 221 -9.87 39.30 -35.07
C THR A 221 -10.85 40.26 -35.77
N ASP A 222 -10.65 40.59 -37.05
CA ASP A 222 -11.66 41.19 -37.89
C ASP A 222 -12.33 40.15 -38.82
N GLU A 223 -13.46 40.50 -39.39
CA GLU A 223 -14.26 39.58 -40.20
C GLU A 223 -13.57 39.07 -41.47
N ASP A 224 -12.55 39.78 -41.95
CA ASP A 224 -11.79 39.44 -43.16
C ASP A 224 -10.51 38.63 -42.83
N THR A 225 -10.13 38.51 -41.57
CA THR A 225 -8.85 37.92 -41.14
C THR A 225 -9.04 36.63 -40.34
N PRO A 226 -8.63 35.46 -40.85
CA PRO A 226 -8.61 34.24 -40.09
C PRO A 226 -7.61 34.31 -38.89
N ILE A 227 -8.05 33.77 -37.75
CA ILE A 227 -7.20 33.70 -36.55
C ILE A 227 -6.81 32.24 -36.24
N THR A 228 -5.56 32.04 -35.77
CA THR A 228 -5.02 30.74 -35.41
C THR A 228 -4.57 30.74 -33.95
N ILE A 229 -5.10 29.83 -33.16
CA ILE A 229 -4.94 29.76 -31.71
C ILE A 229 -4.34 28.41 -31.31
N PRO A 230 -3.05 28.33 -30.98
CA PRO A 230 -2.47 27.15 -30.38
C PRO A 230 -3.10 26.81 -29.02
N ILE A 231 -3.45 25.56 -28.77
CA ILE A 231 -4.07 25.12 -27.50
C ILE A 231 -3.21 25.54 -26.30
N ASN A 232 -1.90 25.37 -26.37
CA ASN A 232 -0.98 25.77 -25.31
C ASN A 232 -0.91 27.28 -25.02
N LEU A 233 -1.60 28.14 -25.79
CA LEU A 233 -1.78 29.56 -25.48
C LEU A 233 -3.05 29.83 -24.67
N ILE A 234 -4.04 28.94 -24.72
CA ILE A 234 -5.29 29.08 -23.96
C ILE A 234 -5.31 28.22 -22.70
N VAL A 235 -4.40 27.23 -22.61
CA VAL A 235 -4.29 26.31 -21.48
C VAL A 235 -2.91 26.45 -20.82
N ASN A 236 -2.88 26.60 -19.50
CA ASN A 236 -1.68 26.67 -18.66
C ASN A 236 -0.63 27.74 -19.06
N ASN A 237 -1.06 28.84 -19.66
CA ASN A 237 -0.16 29.91 -20.14
C ASN A 237 -0.18 31.18 -19.28
N GLY A 238 -0.82 31.20 -18.13
CA GLY A 238 -0.84 32.33 -17.19
C GLY A 238 -2.22 32.99 -17.04
N GLN A 239 -2.27 34.32 -16.87
CA GLN A 239 -3.53 35.01 -16.61
C GLN A 239 -4.50 34.92 -17.80
N ALA A 240 -5.79 34.77 -17.49
CA ALA A 240 -6.88 34.60 -18.44
C ALA A 240 -6.72 33.35 -19.36
N THR A 241 -6.03 32.34 -18.88
CA THR A 241 -6.00 31.02 -19.51
C THR A 241 -6.61 29.98 -18.59
N THR A 242 -7.13 28.91 -19.16
CA THR A 242 -7.59 27.73 -18.43
C THR A 242 -6.40 27.09 -17.72
N THR A 243 -6.55 26.70 -16.46
CA THR A 243 -5.56 25.88 -15.77
C THR A 243 -6.03 24.44 -15.72
N ILE A 244 -5.21 23.53 -16.20
CA ILE A 244 -5.43 22.07 -16.12
C ILE A 244 -4.30 21.48 -15.29
N SER A 245 -4.64 20.67 -14.29
CA SER A 245 -3.73 19.88 -13.48
C SER A 245 -4.26 18.47 -13.35
N ASP A 246 -3.37 17.55 -13.05
CA ASP A 246 -3.68 16.17 -12.78
C ASP A 246 -2.92 15.69 -11.55
N VAL A 247 -3.45 14.71 -10.82
CA VAL A 247 -2.80 14.12 -9.65
C VAL A 247 -1.98 12.89 -10.03
N ASP A 248 -2.32 12.25 -11.17
CA ASP A 248 -1.62 11.07 -11.63
C ASP A 248 -0.17 11.36 -12.03
N ASP A 249 0.75 10.51 -11.60
CA ASP A 249 2.15 10.57 -11.98
C ASP A 249 2.32 10.32 -13.49
N ASN A 250 3.02 11.24 -14.16
CA ASN A 250 3.35 11.21 -15.59
C ASN A 250 2.22 11.54 -16.57
N ASP A 251 1.09 12.05 -16.11
CA ASP A 251 0.03 12.46 -17.01
C ASP A 251 0.40 13.64 -17.89
N VAL A 252 -0.15 13.63 -19.12
CA VAL A 252 0.09 14.67 -20.12
C VAL A 252 -0.99 15.72 -20.01
N VAL A 253 -0.83 16.64 -19.07
CA VAL A 253 -1.79 17.75 -18.89
C VAL A 253 -1.81 18.72 -20.08
N GLY A 254 -2.98 19.30 -20.32
CA GLY A 254 -3.16 20.38 -21.32
C GLY A 254 -3.82 19.94 -22.61
N GLY A 255 -4.32 18.70 -22.71
CA GLY A 255 -5.27 18.30 -23.75
C GLY A 255 -6.66 18.86 -23.47
N ILE A 256 -7.47 19.02 -24.52
CA ILE A 256 -8.87 19.43 -24.42
C ILE A 256 -9.79 18.52 -25.25
N ALA A 257 -11.00 18.31 -24.76
CA ALA A 257 -12.09 17.67 -25.49
C ALA A 257 -13.11 18.76 -25.90
N VAL A 258 -13.15 19.12 -27.17
CA VAL A 258 -14.04 20.14 -27.69
C VAL A 258 -15.44 19.58 -27.81
N THR A 259 -16.41 20.18 -27.14
CA THR A 259 -17.81 19.74 -27.05
C THR A 259 -18.81 20.66 -27.78
N SER A 260 -18.39 21.89 -28.09
CA SER A 260 -19.23 22.83 -28.85
C SER A 260 -18.37 23.78 -29.67
N VAL A 261 -18.85 24.15 -30.83
CA VAL A 261 -18.31 25.24 -31.66
C VAL A 261 -19.47 26.12 -32.13
N VAL A 262 -19.31 27.44 -31.92
CA VAL A 262 -20.34 28.45 -32.29
C VAL A 262 -19.67 29.53 -33.16
N GLY A 263 -20.40 30.15 -34.06
CA GLY A 263 -19.98 31.20 -34.98
C GLY A 263 -20.54 31.02 -36.39
N GLU A 264 -20.64 32.10 -37.12
CA GLU A 264 -21.14 32.09 -38.52
C GLU A 264 -20.03 31.71 -39.52
N GLY A 265 -18.76 31.77 -39.08
CA GLY A 265 -17.60 31.33 -39.85
C GLY A 265 -17.30 29.85 -39.70
N GLN A 266 -16.08 29.45 -40.02
CA GLN A 266 -15.64 28.05 -40.00
C GLN A 266 -14.55 27.79 -38.97
N TRP A 267 -14.85 26.96 -37.99
CA TRP A 267 -13.83 26.36 -37.10
C TRP A 267 -13.12 25.19 -37.78
N SER A 268 -11.82 25.10 -37.56
CA SER A 268 -10.99 23.99 -38.00
C SER A 268 -9.84 23.73 -36.99
N PHE A 269 -9.25 22.56 -37.02
CA PHE A 269 -8.12 22.20 -36.19
C PHE A 269 -6.95 21.60 -37.00
N SER A 270 -5.77 21.63 -36.44
CA SER A 270 -4.58 20.97 -37.00
C SER A 270 -3.73 20.38 -35.90
N LEU A 271 -3.21 19.16 -36.12
CA LEU A 271 -2.23 18.51 -35.24
C LEU A 271 -0.79 18.82 -35.63
N ASP A 272 -0.55 19.35 -36.84
CA ASP A 272 0.78 19.62 -37.41
C ASP A 272 1.00 21.11 -37.76
N SER A 273 0.03 21.97 -37.43
CA SER A 273 0.00 23.42 -37.71
C SER A 273 -0.01 23.77 -39.23
N GLN A 274 -0.20 22.79 -40.12
CA GLN A 274 -0.17 22.98 -41.56
C GLN A 274 -1.45 22.52 -42.22
N ASN A 275 -1.94 21.34 -41.86
CA ASN A 275 -3.11 20.70 -42.45
C ASN A 275 -4.32 20.90 -41.55
N PHE A 276 -5.24 21.81 -41.93
CA PHE A 276 -6.43 22.11 -41.14
C PHE A 276 -7.64 21.27 -41.59
N ILE A 277 -8.34 20.67 -40.64
CA ILE A 277 -9.54 19.87 -40.82
C ILE A 277 -10.71 20.63 -40.23
N ALA A 278 -11.81 20.78 -40.99
CA ALA A 278 -12.98 21.49 -40.52
C ALA A 278 -13.66 20.78 -39.34
N ILE A 279 -14.08 21.56 -38.35
CA ILE A 279 -14.93 21.10 -37.25
C ILE A 279 -16.37 21.48 -37.64
N ASN A 280 -17.15 20.52 -38.15
CA ASN A 280 -18.52 20.77 -38.60
C ASN A 280 -19.53 20.74 -37.44
N SER A 281 -19.24 19.99 -36.40
CA SER A 281 -20.03 19.89 -35.18
C SER A 281 -19.15 19.33 -34.06
N ALA A 282 -19.53 19.58 -32.82
CA ALA A 282 -19.03 18.89 -31.65
C ALA A 282 -20.16 18.79 -30.63
N ALA A 283 -20.19 17.74 -29.82
CA ALA A 283 -21.15 17.52 -28.77
C ALA A 283 -20.43 16.75 -27.62
N GLU A 284 -21.04 16.66 -26.45
CA GLU A 284 -20.47 15.92 -25.33
C GLU A 284 -20.29 14.41 -25.66
N ASP A 285 -21.23 13.83 -26.39
CA ASP A 285 -21.21 12.44 -26.88
C ASP A 285 -20.40 12.24 -28.19
N ASP A 286 -19.84 13.31 -28.74
CA ASP A 286 -19.03 13.35 -29.97
C ASP A 286 -17.94 14.45 -29.86
N ALA A 287 -17.19 14.47 -28.74
CA ALA A 287 -16.18 15.46 -28.45
C ALA A 287 -14.92 15.26 -29.30
N LEU A 288 -14.34 16.35 -29.81
CA LEU A 288 -13.08 16.29 -30.56
C LEU A 288 -11.88 16.41 -29.60
N LEU A 289 -11.01 15.41 -29.60
CA LEU A 289 -9.83 15.35 -28.72
C LEU A 289 -8.63 16.08 -29.34
N LEU A 290 -8.15 17.11 -28.67
CA LEU A 290 -7.04 17.94 -29.12
C LEU A 290 -5.94 17.99 -28.05
N PRO A 291 -4.70 17.55 -28.33
CA PRO A 291 -3.58 17.66 -27.41
C PRO A 291 -3.08 19.12 -27.30
N SER A 292 -2.27 19.43 -26.31
CA SER A 292 -1.75 20.79 -26.06
C SER A 292 -0.96 21.41 -27.21
N ASN A 293 -0.37 20.59 -28.09
CA ASN A 293 0.36 21.04 -29.28
C ASN A 293 -0.52 21.18 -30.53
N ALA A 294 -1.81 20.92 -30.43
CA ALA A 294 -2.75 21.15 -31.51
C ALA A 294 -3.07 22.66 -31.66
N VAL A 295 -3.64 23.02 -32.79
CA VAL A 295 -3.97 24.40 -33.16
C VAL A 295 -5.41 24.46 -33.61
N LEU A 296 -6.19 25.39 -33.03
CA LEU A 296 -7.50 25.80 -33.52
C LEU A 296 -7.33 26.95 -34.54
N LYS A 297 -8.25 27.02 -35.51
CA LYS A 297 -8.34 28.13 -36.44
C LYS A 297 -9.79 28.50 -36.63
N TYR A 298 -10.10 29.77 -36.48
CA TYR A 298 -11.36 30.35 -36.89
C TYR A 298 -11.19 31.17 -38.17
N THR A 299 -12.07 30.96 -39.14
CA THR A 299 -12.15 31.74 -40.36
C THR A 299 -13.53 32.41 -40.39
N PRO A 300 -13.63 33.72 -40.08
CA PRO A 300 -14.91 34.45 -40.14
C PRO A 300 -15.56 34.37 -41.50
N ASN A 301 -16.85 34.70 -41.55
CA ASN A 301 -17.62 34.65 -42.81
C ASN A 301 -17.40 35.88 -43.74
N GLY A 302 -16.71 36.92 -43.25
CA GLY A 302 -16.41 38.13 -43.98
C GLY A 302 -17.60 39.05 -44.19
N LEU A 303 -18.59 39.02 -43.30
CA LEU A 303 -19.85 39.76 -43.52
C LEU A 303 -20.26 40.65 -42.34
N TYR A 304 -19.99 40.23 -41.11
CA TYR A 304 -20.46 40.91 -39.89
C TYR A 304 -19.57 40.64 -38.69
N ALA A 305 -19.60 41.60 -37.75
CA ALA A 305 -19.09 41.36 -36.39
C ALA A 305 -19.89 40.22 -35.74
N GLU A 306 -19.18 39.33 -35.06
CA GLU A 306 -19.78 38.21 -34.34
C GLU A 306 -18.93 37.81 -33.11
N THR A 307 -19.47 36.95 -32.26
CA THR A 307 -18.71 36.25 -31.23
C THR A 307 -18.68 34.78 -31.58
N ALA A 308 -17.50 34.22 -31.78
CA ALA A 308 -17.31 32.81 -32.03
C ALA A 308 -16.73 32.12 -30.77
N GLU A 309 -17.21 30.92 -30.48
CA GLU A 309 -16.89 30.23 -29.24
C GLU A 309 -16.54 28.78 -29.49
N VAL A 310 -15.64 28.24 -28.60
CA VAL A 310 -15.33 26.82 -28.48
C VAL A 310 -15.43 26.44 -27.00
N SER A 311 -16.38 25.56 -26.66
CA SER A 311 -16.45 24.98 -25.30
C SER A 311 -15.71 23.64 -25.23
N TYR A 312 -15.08 23.39 -24.13
CA TYR A 312 -14.24 22.20 -23.95
C TYR A 312 -14.10 21.78 -22.48
N PHE A 313 -13.86 20.48 -22.28
CA PHE A 313 -13.34 19.89 -21.04
C PHE A 313 -11.83 19.71 -21.14
N ALA A 314 -11.15 19.55 -19.99
CA ALA A 314 -9.79 19.04 -19.99
C ALA A 314 -9.78 17.55 -20.37
N TRP A 315 -8.72 17.12 -21.03
CA TRP A 315 -8.46 15.75 -21.42
C TRP A 315 -7.02 15.38 -21.06
N ASP A 316 -6.86 14.35 -20.19
CA ASP A 316 -5.56 13.87 -19.69
C ASP A 316 -4.79 13.00 -20.69
N GLN A 317 -5.45 12.53 -21.73
CA GLN A 317 -4.92 11.65 -22.76
C GLN A 317 -4.69 10.20 -22.32
N SER A 318 -5.20 9.79 -21.15
CA SER A 318 -5.17 8.40 -20.68
C SER A 318 -5.95 7.46 -21.60
N THR A 319 -7.04 7.95 -22.20
CA THR A 319 -7.81 7.25 -23.24
C THR A 319 -8.05 8.16 -24.45
N GLY A 320 -8.53 7.59 -25.54
CA GLY A 320 -8.82 8.32 -26.78
C GLY A 320 -7.59 8.49 -27.68
N ILE A 321 -7.79 9.16 -28.81
CA ILE A 321 -6.76 9.40 -29.83
C ILE A 321 -6.81 10.86 -30.28
N ALA A 322 -5.67 11.54 -30.28
CA ALA A 322 -5.57 12.92 -30.75
C ALA A 322 -6.13 13.11 -32.17
N GLY A 323 -7.02 14.10 -32.35
CA GLY A 323 -7.73 14.39 -33.59
C GLY A 323 -8.93 13.47 -33.90
N ALA A 324 -9.17 12.45 -33.07
CA ALA A 324 -10.38 11.62 -33.16
C ALA A 324 -11.54 12.18 -32.32
N ARG A 325 -12.66 11.50 -32.37
CA ARG A 325 -13.86 11.79 -31.58
C ARG A 325 -14.03 10.76 -30.49
N ASP A 326 -14.55 11.20 -29.34
CA ASP A 326 -14.86 10.33 -28.21
C ASP A 326 -16.08 10.85 -27.43
N ASP A 327 -16.66 9.99 -26.60
CA ASP A 327 -17.79 10.34 -25.74
C ASP A 327 -17.27 10.91 -24.40
N ALA A 328 -17.37 12.22 -24.22
CA ALA A 328 -17.04 12.94 -23.00
C ALA A 328 -18.25 13.21 -22.10
N SER A 329 -19.37 12.48 -22.26
CA SER A 329 -20.57 12.65 -21.43
C SER A 329 -20.39 12.11 -19.99
N LEU A 330 -19.50 11.12 -19.79
CA LEU A 330 -19.04 10.69 -18.48
C LEU A 330 -17.76 11.44 -18.10
N ARG A 331 -17.75 12.06 -16.91
CA ARG A 331 -16.70 13.00 -16.49
C ARG A 331 -16.38 12.89 -15.02
N GLY A 332 -15.15 13.30 -14.65
CA GLY A 332 -14.68 13.21 -13.28
C GLY A 332 -14.39 11.78 -12.84
N ASN A 333 -14.02 11.59 -11.59
CA ASN A 333 -13.55 10.31 -11.03
C ASN A 333 -12.43 9.70 -11.89
N GLU A 334 -12.56 8.44 -12.29
CA GLU A 334 -11.58 7.67 -13.06
C GLU A 334 -11.68 7.87 -14.59
N THR A 335 -12.36 8.93 -15.06
CA THR A 335 -12.50 9.19 -16.51
C THR A 335 -11.39 10.10 -17.02
N SER A 336 -11.18 10.11 -18.34
CA SER A 336 -10.17 10.97 -18.96
C SER A 336 -10.60 12.44 -19.11
N PHE A 337 -11.76 12.85 -18.57
CA PHE A 337 -12.31 14.18 -18.79
C PHE A 337 -12.65 14.89 -17.48
N SER A 338 -12.30 16.20 -17.42
CA SER A 338 -12.62 17.03 -16.26
C SER A 338 -14.13 17.16 -16.06
N LEU A 339 -14.53 17.34 -14.78
CA LEU A 339 -15.93 17.62 -14.44
C LEU A 339 -16.35 19.02 -14.94
N ASP A 340 -15.49 20.01 -14.78
CA ASP A 340 -15.72 21.41 -15.17
C ASP A 340 -15.32 21.65 -16.61
N GLU A 341 -16.01 22.65 -17.26
CA GLU A 341 -15.76 23.09 -18.63
C GLU A 341 -15.25 24.53 -18.67
N ASP A 342 -14.63 24.93 -19.80
CA ASP A 342 -14.31 26.32 -20.11
C ASP A 342 -14.64 26.65 -21.56
N THR A 343 -14.66 27.93 -21.90
CA THR A 343 -14.96 28.42 -23.22
C THR A 343 -13.95 29.44 -23.70
N LEU A 344 -13.34 29.17 -24.86
CA LEU A 344 -12.56 30.15 -25.61
C LEU A 344 -13.53 31.04 -26.41
N THR A 345 -13.40 32.34 -26.29
CA THR A 345 -14.20 33.33 -27.02
C THR A 345 -13.34 34.11 -28.01
N ILE A 346 -13.81 34.27 -29.26
CA ILE A 346 -13.20 35.12 -30.29
C ILE A 346 -14.19 36.25 -30.63
N ASP A 347 -13.80 37.48 -30.34
CA ASP A 347 -14.53 38.67 -30.74
C ASP A 347 -14.12 39.10 -32.16
N VAL A 348 -15.04 38.98 -33.08
CA VAL A 348 -14.83 39.37 -34.47
C VAL A 348 -15.40 40.78 -34.71
N SER A 349 -14.55 41.71 -35.07
CA SER A 349 -14.93 43.10 -35.35
C SER A 349 -15.34 43.28 -36.82
N ASP A 350 -16.31 44.19 -37.04
CA ASP A 350 -16.78 44.60 -38.35
C ASP A 350 -15.73 45.45 -39.09
N VAL A 351 -15.55 45.22 -40.37
CA VAL A 351 -14.75 46.01 -41.29
C VAL A 351 -15.66 46.56 -42.38
N ASN A 352 -15.50 47.82 -42.77
CA ASN A 352 -16.39 48.45 -43.74
C ASN A 352 -16.29 47.79 -45.11
N ASP A 353 -17.37 47.22 -45.58
CA ASP A 353 -17.52 46.66 -46.90
C ASP A 353 -17.88 47.72 -47.96
N PRO A 354 -17.42 47.58 -49.19
CA PRO A 354 -17.84 48.47 -50.25
C PRO A 354 -19.31 48.20 -50.60
N PRO A 355 -20.10 49.26 -50.91
CA PRO A 355 -21.51 49.09 -51.28
C PRO A 355 -21.66 48.25 -52.55
N TYR A 356 -22.57 47.29 -52.50
CA TYR A 356 -22.93 46.47 -53.67
C TYR A 356 -23.97 47.19 -54.52
N LEU A 357 -23.78 47.28 -55.91
CA LEU A 357 -24.69 47.88 -56.87
C LEU A 357 -25.43 46.81 -57.67
#